data_901dfe9bfa22fdf2bf5a4038286a6f5d
#
_entry.id   901dfe9bfa22fdf2bf5a4038286a6f5d
#
_cell.length_a   1.000
_cell.length_b   1.000
_cell.length_c   1.000
_cell.angle_alpha   90.00
_cell.angle_beta   90.00
_cell.angle_gamma   90.00
#
_symmetry.space_group_name_H-M   'P 1'
#
loop_
_entity.id
_entity.type
_entity.pdbx_description
1 polymer ?
#
loop_
_entity_poly.entity_id
_entity_poly.type
_entity_poly.pdbx_seq_one_letter_code
_entity_poly.pdbx_strand_id
1 'polypeptide(L)'
;MKNRSKGAGIGKGTFILICLGIAAVMSALIILMAREIFALNHRGWSGEAVTVTAENELDTREAAELLKENGLIGSKMLFRIYSSLRGKKRSFPPGEYTLSPSAGYDGLIRRLSGGGAVKRRQVSVTVPEGSTVRDIIRIVCRENGICSEDELTEAVEKGDFDKYSFVRELSENERNGERLYRLEGYLYPDTYYFYTDSSAYTVIDRMLENFDRHFDAKYRQACQKNGMTTDEAVTLASMIMKEARKLSDYPKVSSVFKNRKNSRAFGGRYQSDATLTYALSRPMVGGDKESLSPYNTYKYAGLPPSPICCPDMNAISYALCPDRTNYFYFVSDKNGDMLYASTYDKHRENIKKANGSVT
;
A
#
# COMPACT_ATOMS: atom_id res chain seq x y z
N MET A 1 -14.77 59.75 57.12
CA MET A 1 -14.60 60.51 55.84
C MET A 1 -14.48 59.45 54.69
N LYS A 2 -15.54 59.29 53.90
CA LYS A 2 -15.60 58.38 52.76
C LYS A 2 -15.31 59.16 51.47
N ASN A 3 -14.14 59.04 50.87
CA ASN A 3 -13.85 59.60 49.54
C ASN A 3 -14.44 58.64 48.49
N ARG A 4 -15.52 59.07 47.84
CA ARG A 4 -16.08 58.48 46.65
C ARG A 4 -15.30 59.05 45.43
N SER A 5 -14.42 58.26 44.80
CA SER A 5 -13.90 58.60 43.48
C SER A 5 -15.02 58.51 42.45
N LYS A 6 -15.44 59.65 41.89
CA LYS A 6 -16.31 59.70 40.72
C LYS A 6 -15.57 59.19 39.52
N GLY A 7 -15.90 57.95 39.06
CA GLY A 7 -15.50 57.46 37.75
C GLY A 7 -16.13 58.36 36.68
N ALA A 8 -15.30 59.01 35.86
CA ALA A 8 -15.72 59.80 34.73
C ALA A 8 -16.31 58.87 33.67
N GLY A 9 -17.63 58.73 33.68
CA GLY A 9 -18.37 58.03 32.64
C GLY A 9 -18.25 58.84 31.32
N ILE A 10 -17.90 58.16 30.23
CA ILE A 10 -17.89 58.71 28.88
C ILE A 10 -19.27 59.31 28.61
N GLY A 11 -19.35 60.62 28.33
CA GLY A 11 -20.61 61.27 28.04
C GLY A 11 -21.34 60.63 26.86
N LYS A 12 -22.69 60.55 26.91
CA LYS A 12 -23.49 59.91 25.86
C LYS A 12 -23.15 60.43 24.46
N GLY A 13 -22.80 61.70 24.26
CA GLY A 13 -22.37 62.25 22.99
C GLY A 13 -21.02 61.71 22.49
N THR A 14 -20.07 61.56 23.41
CA THR A 14 -18.75 61.00 23.08
C THR A 14 -18.85 59.50 22.72
N PHE A 15 -19.72 58.76 23.41
CA PHE A 15 -19.98 57.33 23.09
C PHE A 15 -20.59 57.18 21.69
N ILE A 16 -21.60 58.02 21.33
CA ILE A 16 -22.21 58.03 20.00
C ILE A 16 -21.18 58.38 18.91
N LEU A 17 -20.31 59.35 19.14
CA LEU A 17 -19.25 59.70 18.18
C LEU A 17 -18.23 58.58 17.99
N ILE A 18 -17.87 57.85 19.05
CA ILE A 18 -16.99 56.67 18.96
C ILE A 18 -17.68 55.54 18.17
N CYS A 19 -18.97 55.26 18.44
CA CYS A 19 -19.71 54.23 17.68
C CYS A 19 -19.85 54.60 16.19
N LEU A 20 -20.10 55.86 15.86
CA LEU A 20 -20.14 56.35 14.46
C LEU A 20 -18.77 56.27 13.79
N GLY A 21 -17.69 56.56 14.51
CA GLY A 21 -16.32 56.39 14.01
C GLY A 21 -16.00 54.95 13.72
N ILE A 22 -16.32 54.02 14.60
CA ILE A 22 -16.13 52.59 14.39
C ILE A 22 -16.98 52.10 13.21
N ALA A 23 -18.25 52.50 13.10
CA ALA A 23 -19.10 52.14 11.99
C ALA A 23 -18.59 52.64 10.64
N ALA A 24 -18.05 53.89 10.61
CA ALA A 24 -17.42 54.45 9.39
C ALA A 24 -16.14 53.68 8.96
N VAL A 25 -15.29 53.33 9.93
CA VAL A 25 -14.09 52.50 9.67
C VAL A 25 -14.48 51.11 9.20
N MET A 26 -15.46 50.50 9.82
CA MET A 26 -15.96 49.16 9.39
C MET A 26 -16.57 49.21 7.98
N SER A 27 -17.34 50.26 7.67
CA SER A 27 -17.92 50.47 6.35
C SER A 27 -16.82 50.68 5.28
N ALA A 28 -15.80 51.46 5.58
CA ALA A 28 -14.67 51.68 4.70
C ALA A 28 -13.87 50.39 4.44
N LEU A 29 -13.65 49.58 5.48
CA LEU A 29 -13.02 48.28 5.36
C LEU A 29 -13.87 47.30 4.50
N ILE A 30 -15.17 47.27 4.67
CA ILE A 30 -16.10 46.48 3.88
C ILE A 30 -16.06 46.91 2.39
N ILE A 31 -16.08 48.21 2.15
CA ILE A 31 -15.99 48.76 0.77
C ILE A 31 -14.64 48.45 0.13
N LEU A 32 -13.55 48.54 0.88
CA LEU A 32 -12.21 48.17 0.38
C LEU A 32 -12.15 46.66 0.07
N MET A 33 -12.68 45.80 0.94
CA MET A 33 -12.76 44.36 0.69
C MET A 33 -13.66 44.06 -0.51
N ALA A 34 -14.80 44.72 -0.65
CA ALA A 34 -15.71 44.56 -1.78
C ALA A 34 -15.06 45.01 -3.10
N ARG A 35 -14.32 46.12 -3.09
CA ARG A 35 -13.54 46.58 -4.25
C ARG A 35 -12.46 45.60 -4.65
N GLU A 36 -11.71 45.04 -3.71
CA GLU A 36 -10.71 44.01 -3.95
C GLU A 36 -11.33 42.75 -4.55
N ILE A 37 -12.41 42.28 -3.96
CA ILE A 37 -13.15 41.08 -4.46
C ILE A 37 -13.75 41.34 -5.84
N PHE A 38 -14.30 42.54 -6.07
CA PHE A 38 -14.85 42.95 -7.37
C PHE A 38 -13.74 43.14 -8.42
N ALA A 39 -12.61 43.74 -8.06
CA ALA A 39 -11.47 43.90 -8.94
C ALA A 39 -10.81 42.58 -9.32
N LEU A 40 -10.76 41.62 -8.39
CA LEU A 40 -10.25 40.26 -8.63
C LEU A 40 -11.19 39.39 -9.49
N ASN A 41 -12.51 39.65 -9.45
CA ASN A 41 -13.48 38.97 -10.28
C ASN A 41 -13.68 39.60 -11.68
N HIS A 42 -13.33 40.87 -11.87
CA HIS A 42 -13.64 41.63 -13.09
C HIS A 42 -12.41 42.21 -13.81
N ARG A 43 -11.27 42.35 -13.18
CA ARG A 43 -10.02 42.62 -13.85
C ARG A 43 -9.36 41.29 -14.17
N GLY A 44 -9.45 40.93 -15.46
CA GLY A 44 -8.64 39.82 -15.95
C GLY A 44 -7.17 40.10 -15.59
N TRP A 45 -6.64 39.37 -14.66
CA TRP A 45 -5.20 39.27 -14.50
C TRP A 45 -4.70 38.66 -15.81
N SER A 46 -4.02 39.45 -16.60
CA SER A 46 -3.33 38.99 -17.79
C SER A 46 -2.10 38.20 -17.32
N GLY A 47 -2.26 36.91 -17.17
CA GLY A 47 -1.19 35.96 -16.85
C GLY A 47 -1.42 34.67 -17.60
N GLU A 48 -0.35 34.02 -17.99
CA GLU A 48 -0.39 32.71 -18.57
C GLU A 48 -1.02 31.73 -17.56
N ALA A 49 -1.66 30.69 -18.07
CA ALA A 49 -2.19 29.63 -17.24
C ALA A 49 -1.03 28.88 -16.58
N VAL A 50 -1.13 28.67 -15.27
CA VAL A 50 -0.14 27.97 -14.47
C VAL A 50 -0.68 26.61 -14.12
N THR A 51 0.12 25.56 -14.30
CA THR A 51 -0.20 24.21 -13.85
C THR A 51 0.29 24.05 -12.41
N VAL A 52 -0.63 23.73 -11.51
CA VAL A 52 -0.36 23.44 -10.10
C VAL A 52 -0.78 22.02 -9.77
N THR A 53 0.00 21.33 -8.97
CA THR A 53 -0.25 19.95 -8.57
C THR A 53 -0.67 19.92 -7.09
N ALA A 54 -1.80 19.27 -6.80
CA ALA A 54 -2.21 18.91 -5.46
C ALA A 54 -1.96 17.41 -5.27
N GLU A 55 -1.00 17.04 -4.47
CA GLU A 55 -0.65 15.62 -4.22
C GLU A 55 -1.73 14.92 -3.37
N ASN A 56 -2.31 15.66 -2.43
CA ASN A 56 -3.36 15.18 -1.54
C ASN A 56 -4.63 16.02 -1.70
N GLU A 57 -5.70 15.55 -1.06
CA GLU A 57 -6.92 16.33 -0.90
C GLU A 57 -6.62 17.59 -0.08
N LEU A 58 -6.89 18.77 -0.65
CA LEU A 58 -6.60 20.05 -0.02
C LEU A 58 -7.83 20.59 0.70
N ASP A 59 -7.65 21.10 1.91
CA ASP A 59 -8.63 21.97 2.54
C ASP A 59 -8.57 23.39 1.96
N THR A 60 -9.50 24.26 2.40
CA THR A 60 -9.56 25.65 1.91
C THR A 60 -8.32 26.49 2.30
N ARG A 61 -7.60 26.11 3.36
CA ARG A 61 -6.39 26.79 3.81
C ARG A 61 -5.22 26.39 2.93
N GLU A 62 -5.04 25.11 2.73
CA GLU A 62 -3.98 24.54 1.89
C GLU A 62 -4.14 24.99 0.43
N ALA A 63 -5.38 24.99 -0.08
CA ALA A 63 -5.67 25.53 -1.41
C ALA A 63 -5.32 27.02 -1.54
N ALA A 64 -5.60 27.85 -0.50
CA ALA A 64 -5.21 29.25 -0.49
C ALA A 64 -3.69 29.44 -0.46
N GLU A 65 -2.95 28.54 0.19
CA GLU A 65 -1.49 28.54 0.22
C GLU A 65 -0.93 28.21 -1.17
N LEU A 66 -1.37 27.11 -1.75
CA LEU A 66 -0.98 26.67 -3.09
C LEU A 66 -1.25 27.73 -4.16
N LEU A 67 -2.43 28.34 -4.16
CA LEU A 67 -2.80 29.39 -5.12
C LEU A 67 -1.95 30.65 -4.94
N LYS A 68 -1.59 31.03 -3.71
CA LYS A 68 -0.77 32.20 -3.43
C LYS A 68 0.68 32.02 -3.85
N GLU A 69 1.25 30.84 -3.56
CA GLU A 69 2.64 30.49 -3.93
C GLU A 69 2.83 30.50 -5.44
N ASN A 70 1.80 30.09 -6.19
CA ASN A 70 1.79 30.09 -7.64
C ASN A 70 1.30 31.41 -8.28
N GLY A 71 1.14 32.47 -7.49
CA GLY A 71 0.77 33.79 -8.00
C GLY A 71 -0.66 33.91 -8.53
N LEU A 72 -1.52 32.93 -8.26
CA LEU A 72 -2.89 32.86 -8.76
C LEU A 72 -3.89 33.73 -7.98
N ILE A 73 -3.54 34.10 -6.75
CA ILE A 73 -4.36 34.97 -5.88
C ILE A 73 -3.50 36.02 -5.18
N GLY A 74 -4.10 37.18 -4.89
CA GLY A 74 -3.42 38.28 -4.19
C GLY A 74 -3.37 38.08 -2.65
N SER A 75 -4.39 37.48 -2.06
CA SER A 75 -4.53 37.31 -0.60
C SER A 75 -5.12 35.97 -0.21
N LYS A 76 -4.39 35.19 0.59
CA LYS A 76 -4.85 33.92 1.21
C LYS A 76 -6.11 34.16 2.07
N MET A 77 -6.12 35.26 2.84
CA MET A 77 -7.23 35.57 3.74
C MET A 77 -8.53 35.86 2.99
N LEU A 78 -8.45 36.68 1.93
CA LEU A 78 -9.62 37.01 1.12
C LEU A 78 -10.19 35.80 0.40
N PHE A 79 -9.34 34.93 -0.15
CA PHE A 79 -9.78 33.68 -0.76
C PHE A 79 -10.52 32.78 0.23
N ARG A 80 -10.01 32.64 1.47
CA ARG A 80 -10.64 31.85 2.52
C ARG A 80 -12.00 32.41 2.94
N ILE A 81 -12.10 33.73 3.13
CA ILE A 81 -13.36 34.42 3.46
C ILE A 81 -14.36 34.21 2.31
N TYR A 82 -13.94 34.43 1.07
CA TYR A 82 -14.79 34.26 -0.10
C TYR A 82 -15.30 32.82 -0.25
N SER A 83 -14.43 31.83 -0.06
CA SER A 83 -14.79 30.41 -0.08
C SER A 83 -15.79 30.06 1.02
N SER A 84 -15.64 30.62 2.22
CA SER A 84 -16.54 30.41 3.35
C SER A 84 -17.93 31.01 3.11
N LEU A 85 -18.04 32.19 2.53
CA LEU A 85 -19.31 32.86 2.20
C LEU A 85 -20.15 32.10 1.18
N ARG A 86 -19.53 31.29 0.34
CA ARG A 86 -20.19 30.41 -0.64
C ARG A 86 -20.68 29.07 -0.06
N GLY A 87 -20.58 28.87 1.25
CA GLY A 87 -21.45 27.97 2.03
C GLY A 87 -21.17 26.48 1.95
N LYS A 88 -19.91 26.01 1.86
CA LYS A 88 -19.55 24.62 2.21
C LYS A 88 -18.08 24.53 2.61
N LYS A 89 -17.79 23.73 3.64
CA LYS A 89 -16.47 23.18 3.90
C LYS A 89 -16.04 22.45 2.60
N ARG A 90 -15.16 23.05 1.83
CA ARG A 90 -14.76 22.52 0.53
C ARG A 90 -13.46 21.80 0.69
N SER A 91 -13.48 20.60 0.23
CA SER A 91 -12.35 19.76 -0.02
C SER A 91 -12.10 19.79 -1.53
N PHE A 92 -10.86 19.91 -1.92
CA PHE A 92 -10.44 19.94 -3.31
C PHE A 92 -9.66 18.67 -3.60
N PRO A 93 -10.08 17.85 -4.56
CA PRO A 93 -9.45 16.57 -4.82
C PRO A 93 -8.00 16.71 -5.28
N PRO A 94 -7.16 15.70 -5.11
CA PRO A 94 -5.81 15.69 -5.66
C PRO A 94 -5.84 15.69 -7.19
N GLY A 95 -4.83 16.25 -7.82
CA GLY A 95 -4.72 16.30 -9.28
C GLY A 95 -3.86 17.46 -9.77
N GLU A 96 -3.65 17.48 -11.07
CA GLU A 96 -3.07 18.64 -11.76
C GLU A 96 -4.17 19.57 -12.23
N TYR A 97 -3.96 20.87 -12.01
CA TYR A 97 -4.92 21.90 -12.34
C TYR A 97 -4.24 22.98 -13.18
N THR A 98 -4.70 23.16 -14.41
CA THR A 98 -4.31 24.32 -15.21
C THR A 98 -5.21 25.49 -14.84
N LEU A 99 -4.68 26.42 -14.09
CA LEU A 99 -5.36 27.56 -13.50
C LEU A 99 -4.85 28.87 -14.10
N SER A 100 -5.77 29.78 -14.40
CA SER A 100 -5.42 31.12 -14.87
C SER A 100 -5.76 32.17 -13.80
N PRO A 101 -4.87 33.13 -13.53
CA PRO A 101 -5.20 34.24 -12.66
C PRO A 101 -6.44 35.02 -13.10
N SER A 102 -6.75 35.02 -14.41
CA SER A 102 -7.92 35.68 -14.99
C SER A 102 -9.25 35.00 -14.63
N ALA A 103 -9.23 33.79 -14.08
CA ALA A 103 -10.45 33.05 -13.73
C ALA A 103 -11.18 33.62 -12.51
N GLY A 104 -10.54 34.51 -11.73
CA GLY A 104 -11.06 35.03 -10.46
C GLY A 104 -11.30 33.94 -9.42
N TYR A 105 -11.72 34.31 -8.22
CA TYR A 105 -11.93 33.34 -7.12
C TYR A 105 -13.00 32.28 -7.44
N ASP A 106 -14.09 32.66 -8.12
CA ASP A 106 -15.14 31.71 -8.53
C ASP A 106 -14.63 30.68 -9.52
N GLY A 107 -13.86 31.12 -10.51
CA GLY A 107 -13.28 30.25 -11.53
C GLY A 107 -12.25 29.29 -10.92
N LEU A 108 -11.36 29.81 -10.06
CA LEU A 108 -10.38 29.00 -9.35
C LEU A 108 -11.04 27.94 -8.46
N ILE A 109 -12.03 28.35 -7.64
CA ILE A 109 -12.77 27.41 -6.77
C ILE A 109 -13.49 26.35 -7.61
N ARG A 110 -14.12 26.71 -8.71
CA ARG A 110 -14.86 25.78 -9.59
C ARG A 110 -13.92 24.77 -10.22
N ARG A 111 -12.76 25.21 -10.70
CA ARG A 111 -11.74 24.34 -11.29
C ARG A 111 -11.13 23.39 -10.27
N LEU A 112 -10.77 23.89 -9.09
CA LEU A 112 -10.28 23.08 -7.98
C LEU A 112 -11.34 22.09 -7.49
N SER A 113 -12.64 22.47 -7.49
CA SER A 113 -13.74 21.58 -7.07
C SER A 113 -14.12 20.50 -8.09
N GLY A 114 -13.34 20.29 -9.13
CA GLY A 114 -13.54 19.20 -10.09
C GLY A 114 -13.88 19.63 -11.52
N GLY A 115 -14.10 20.93 -11.76
CA GLY A 115 -14.44 21.43 -13.10
C GLY A 115 -13.24 21.77 -13.99
N GLY A 116 -12.01 21.59 -13.53
CA GLY A 116 -10.80 21.94 -14.26
C GLY A 116 -9.59 21.07 -13.95
N ALA A 117 -9.75 20.03 -13.15
CA ALA A 117 -8.69 19.06 -12.93
C ALA A 117 -8.38 18.33 -14.26
N VAL A 118 -7.12 18.31 -14.63
CA VAL A 118 -6.69 17.40 -15.70
C VAL A 118 -7.00 15.99 -15.19
N LYS A 119 -7.78 15.23 -15.96
CA LYS A 119 -8.08 13.84 -15.62
C LYS A 119 -6.76 13.08 -15.64
N ARG A 120 -6.19 12.81 -14.46
CA ARG A 120 -5.05 11.91 -14.34
C ARG A 120 -5.43 10.59 -15.00
N ARG A 121 -4.58 10.12 -15.89
CA ARG A 121 -4.79 8.83 -16.54
C ARG A 121 -4.63 7.74 -15.49
N GLN A 122 -5.71 7.00 -15.26
CA GLN A 122 -5.72 5.85 -14.38
C GLN A 122 -5.50 4.57 -15.20
N VAL A 123 -4.70 3.67 -14.70
CA VAL A 123 -4.45 2.35 -15.29
C VAL A 123 -4.83 1.27 -14.29
N SER A 124 -5.36 0.17 -14.82
CA SER A 124 -5.67 -1.03 -14.05
C SER A 124 -4.45 -1.95 -14.06
N VAL A 125 -3.95 -2.32 -12.89
CA VAL A 125 -2.80 -3.20 -12.69
C VAL A 125 -3.25 -4.43 -11.95
N THR A 126 -3.22 -5.58 -12.60
CA THR A 126 -3.56 -6.87 -11.98
C THR A 126 -2.28 -7.59 -11.56
N VAL A 127 -2.17 -7.87 -10.27
CA VAL A 127 -1.12 -8.71 -9.67
C VAL A 127 -1.70 -10.09 -9.42
N PRO A 128 -1.31 -11.12 -10.17
CA PRO A 128 -1.79 -12.48 -9.96
C PRO A 128 -1.34 -13.07 -8.62
N GLU A 129 -2.15 -13.96 -8.08
CA GLU A 129 -1.77 -14.78 -6.92
C GLU A 129 -0.49 -15.58 -7.22
N GLY A 130 0.38 -15.68 -6.24
CA GLY A 130 1.68 -16.33 -6.39
C GLY A 130 2.74 -15.49 -7.11
N SER A 131 2.48 -14.22 -7.41
CA SER A 131 3.51 -13.29 -7.90
C SER A 131 4.60 -13.08 -6.87
N THR A 132 5.85 -12.98 -7.33
CA THR A 132 6.99 -12.53 -6.53
C THR A 132 7.11 -11.01 -6.58
N VAL A 133 7.86 -10.40 -5.67
CA VAL A 133 8.21 -8.97 -5.77
C VAL A 133 8.85 -8.66 -7.13
N ARG A 134 9.66 -9.55 -7.67
CA ARG A 134 10.26 -9.42 -9.01
C ARG A 134 9.20 -9.36 -10.12
N ASP A 135 8.15 -10.20 -10.02
CA ASP A 135 7.03 -10.16 -10.96
C ASP A 135 6.25 -8.86 -10.82
N ILE A 136 6.03 -8.39 -9.61
CA ILE A 136 5.32 -7.13 -9.33
C ILE A 136 6.08 -5.94 -9.89
N ILE A 137 7.40 -5.87 -9.70
CA ILE A 137 8.26 -4.85 -10.32
C ILE A 137 8.07 -4.85 -11.84
N ARG A 138 8.12 -6.02 -12.49
CA ARG A 138 7.89 -6.14 -13.94
C ARG A 138 6.50 -5.64 -14.32
N ILE A 139 5.45 -6.07 -13.63
CA ILE A 139 4.07 -5.69 -13.91
C ILE A 139 3.86 -4.17 -13.73
N VAL A 140 4.29 -3.61 -12.60
CA VAL A 140 4.06 -2.19 -12.27
C VAL A 140 4.89 -1.26 -13.17
N CYS A 141 6.17 -1.57 -13.35
CA CYS A 141 7.12 -0.67 -14.00
C CYS A 141 7.20 -0.90 -15.51
N ARG A 142 7.46 -2.13 -15.97
CA ARG A 142 7.66 -2.41 -17.40
C ARG A 142 6.36 -2.48 -18.19
N GLU A 143 5.35 -3.15 -17.65
CA GLU A 143 4.10 -3.37 -18.39
C GLU A 143 3.14 -2.17 -18.27
N ASN A 144 3.16 -1.46 -17.13
CA ASN A 144 2.22 -0.36 -16.87
C ASN A 144 2.89 1.02 -16.74
N GLY A 145 4.20 1.12 -16.62
CA GLY A 145 4.95 2.38 -16.65
C GLY A 145 4.58 3.37 -15.56
N ILE A 146 4.27 2.89 -14.33
CA ILE A 146 3.80 3.76 -13.23
C ILE A 146 4.98 4.47 -12.56
N CYS A 147 6.08 3.76 -12.32
CA CYS A 147 7.31 4.28 -11.73
C CYS A 147 8.50 3.49 -12.28
N SER A 148 9.72 3.91 -11.99
CA SER A 148 10.92 3.17 -12.37
C SER A 148 11.11 1.93 -11.51
N GLU A 149 11.86 0.93 -12.02
CA GLU A 149 12.19 -0.29 -11.27
C GLU A 149 13.05 0.03 -10.05
N ASP A 150 13.96 0.99 -10.17
CA ASP A 150 14.84 1.41 -9.08
C ASP A 150 14.03 2.05 -7.94
N GLU A 151 13.08 2.95 -8.25
CA GLU A 151 12.20 3.57 -7.26
C GLU A 151 11.32 2.52 -6.56
N LEU A 152 10.75 1.56 -7.30
CA LEU A 152 9.91 0.53 -6.71
C LEU A 152 10.74 -0.43 -5.85
N THR A 153 11.93 -0.82 -6.31
CA THR A 153 12.85 -1.66 -5.54
C THR A 153 13.30 -0.94 -4.26
N GLU A 154 13.65 0.34 -4.34
CA GLU A 154 14.02 1.12 -3.17
C GLU A 154 12.86 1.24 -2.17
N ALA A 155 11.64 1.46 -2.65
CA ALA A 155 10.45 1.49 -1.79
C ALA A 155 10.20 0.15 -1.09
N VAL A 156 10.39 -0.99 -1.77
CA VAL A 156 10.29 -2.34 -1.20
C VAL A 156 11.34 -2.54 -0.09
N GLU A 157 12.59 -2.12 -0.32
CA GLU A 157 13.71 -2.40 0.59
C GLU A 157 13.79 -1.41 1.75
N LYS A 158 13.52 -0.12 1.51
CA LYS A 158 13.82 0.96 2.45
C LYS A 158 12.60 1.80 2.84
N GLY A 159 11.43 1.56 2.22
CA GLY A 159 10.23 2.35 2.51
C GLY A 159 9.82 2.23 3.98
N ASP A 160 9.42 3.35 4.57
CA ASP A 160 8.86 3.39 5.92
C ASP A 160 7.38 3.00 5.88
N PHE A 161 7.11 1.74 6.22
CA PHE A 161 5.78 1.16 6.31
C PHE A 161 5.50 0.62 7.72
N ASP A 162 6.16 1.14 8.74
CA ASP A 162 6.08 0.67 10.12
C ASP A 162 4.70 0.91 10.77
N LYS A 163 3.82 1.63 10.09
CA LYS A 163 2.38 1.69 10.46
C LYS A 163 1.72 0.31 10.44
N TYR A 164 2.23 -0.64 9.64
CA TYR A 164 1.76 -2.04 9.60
C TYR A 164 2.54 -2.89 10.60
N SER A 165 1.83 -3.56 11.52
CA SER A 165 2.47 -4.37 12.58
C SER A 165 3.35 -5.49 12.03
N PHE A 166 2.91 -6.15 10.96
CA PHE A 166 3.68 -7.22 10.32
C PHE A 166 4.98 -6.71 9.67
N VAL A 167 5.03 -5.46 9.19
CA VAL A 167 6.26 -4.86 8.65
C VAL A 167 7.25 -4.56 9.78
N ARG A 168 6.78 -4.09 10.95
CA ARG A 168 7.64 -3.93 12.12
C ARG A 168 8.24 -5.25 12.59
N GLU A 169 7.41 -6.32 12.63
CA GLU A 169 7.88 -7.66 12.96
C GLU A 169 9.01 -8.13 12.02
N LEU A 170 8.97 -7.76 10.72
CA LEU A 170 10.05 -8.06 9.78
C LEU A 170 11.35 -7.34 10.13
N SER A 171 11.26 -6.08 10.54
CA SER A 171 12.44 -5.27 10.90
C SER A 171 13.13 -5.78 12.15
N GLU A 172 12.40 -6.42 13.06
CA GLU A 172 12.90 -7.04 14.29
C GLU A 172 13.43 -8.47 14.08
N ASN A 173 13.19 -9.07 12.91
CA ASN A 173 13.62 -10.44 12.63
C ASN A 173 15.12 -10.50 12.31
N GLU A 174 15.89 -11.29 13.07
CA GLU A 174 17.35 -11.47 12.90
C GLU A 174 17.73 -11.95 11.48
N ARG A 175 16.85 -12.73 10.80
CA ARG A 175 17.06 -13.23 9.45
C ARG A 175 16.66 -12.25 8.33
N ASN A 176 16.24 -11.03 8.69
CA ASN A 176 15.82 -10.04 7.68
C ASN A 176 16.94 -9.75 6.65
N GLY A 177 18.20 -9.73 7.06
CA GLY A 177 19.36 -9.56 6.17
C GLY A 177 19.62 -10.72 5.19
N GLU A 178 18.94 -11.86 5.34
CA GLU A 178 19.04 -13.01 4.44
C GLU A 178 17.94 -13.01 3.36
N ARG A 179 16.96 -12.09 3.44
CA ARG A 179 15.83 -11.99 2.51
C ARG A 179 16.30 -11.41 1.18
N LEU A 180 15.77 -11.94 0.09
CA LEU A 180 16.04 -11.38 -1.26
C LEU A 180 15.27 -10.07 -1.49
N TYR A 181 14.07 -9.97 -0.94
CA TYR A 181 13.26 -8.75 -0.90
C TYR A 181 12.59 -8.64 0.48
N ARG A 182 12.71 -7.44 1.10
CA ARG A 182 12.16 -7.20 2.44
C ARG A 182 10.66 -7.48 2.53
N LEU A 183 9.89 -7.06 1.55
CA LEU A 183 8.43 -7.16 1.54
C LEU A 183 7.89 -8.35 0.73
N GLU A 184 8.74 -9.36 0.40
CA GLU A 184 8.28 -10.56 -0.28
C GLU A 184 7.18 -11.26 0.51
N GLY A 185 6.07 -11.57 -0.18
CA GLY A 185 4.90 -12.25 0.40
C GLY A 185 3.81 -11.30 0.91
N TYR A 186 4.07 -10.00 0.99
CA TYR A 186 3.15 -9.03 1.61
C TYR A 186 2.47 -8.08 0.64
N LEU A 187 2.90 -8.04 -0.61
CA LEU A 187 2.28 -7.24 -1.66
C LEU A 187 1.06 -8.00 -2.20
N TYR A 188 -0.10 -7.77 -1.58
CA TYR A 188 -1.30 -8.59 -1.78
C TYR A 188 -1.71 -8.68 -3.26
N PRO A 189 -1.98 -9.88 -3.79
CA PRO A 189 -2.43 -10.07 -5.17
C PRO A 189 -3.87 -9.60 -5.33
N ASP A 190 -4.09 -8.64 -6.24
CA ASP A 190 -5.40 -8.07 -6.55
C ASP A 190 -5.31 -7.23 -7.84
N THR A 191 -6.43 -6.66 -8.25
CA THR A 191 -6.48 -5.64 -9.31
C THR A 191 -6.53 -4.25 -8.67
N TYR A 192 -5.50 -3.46 -8.93
CA TYR A 192 -5.32 -2.11 -8.41
C TYR A 192 -5.55 -1.08 -9.50
N TYR A 193 -6.04 0.10 -9.10
CA TYR A 193 -6.15 1.26 -9.97
C TYR A 193 -5.17 2.32 -9.50
N PHE A 194 -4.14 2.59 -10.31
CA PHE A 194 -3.12 3.60 -10.04
C PHE A 194 -3.19 4.71 -11.08
N TYR A 195 -2.80 5.92 -10.68
CA TYR A 195 -2.49 6.95 -11.65
C TYR A 195 -1.12 6.67 -12.27
N THR A 196 -0.93 7.06 -13.53
CA THR A 196 0.33 6.84 -14.25
C THR A 196 1.54 7.59 -13.66
N ASP A 197 1.30 8.50 -12.74
CA ASP A 197 2.27 9.29 -11.99
C ASP A 197 2.25 8.96 -10.49
N SER A 198 1.70 7.82 -10.10
CA SER A 198 1.73 7.37 -8.71
C SER A 198 3.17 7.08 -8.28
N SER A 199 3.56 7.55 -7.10
CA SER A 199 4.87 7.23 -6.54
C SER A 199 4.98 5.74 -6.19
N ALA A 200 6.19 5.20 -6.24
CA ALA A 200 6.49 3.84 -5.83
C ALA A 200 5.99 3.54 -4.39
N TYR A 201 6.16 4.51 -3.48
CA TYR A 201 5.64 4.42 -2.11
C TYR A 201 4.12 4.19 -2.09
N THR A 202 3.37 4.98 -2.87
CA THR A 202 1.90 4.85 -2.94
C THR A 202 1.46 3.48 -3.47
N VAL A 203 2.20 2.93 -4.44
CA VAL A 203 1.94 1.60 -4.99
C VAL A 203 2.11 0.52 -3.93
N ILE A 204 3.26 0.52 -3.25
CA ILE A 204 3.57 -0.45 -2.19
C ILE A 204 2.59 -0.30 -1.02
N ASP A 205 2.35 0.93 -0.57
CA ASP A 205 1.44 1.20 0.55
C ASP A 205 0.03 0.63 0.32
N ARG A 206 -0.52 0.80 -0.88
CA ARG A 206 -1.83 0.22 -1.23
C ARG A 206 -1.84 -1.31 -1.21
N MET A 207 -0.77 -1.94 -1.65
CA MET A 207 -0.67 -3.40 -1.64
C MET A 207 -0.55 -3.95 -0.22
N LEU A 208 0.22 -3.25 0.65
CA LEU A 208 0.34 -3.59 2.07
C LEU A 208 -0.96 -3.34 2.83
N GLU A 209 -1.65 -2.23 2.57
CA GLU A 209 -2.97 -1.95 3.14
C GLU A 209 -3.99 -3.04 2.79
N ASN A 210 -3.94 -3.53 1.55
CA ASN A 210 -4.81 -4.60 1.10
C ASN A 210 -4.48 -5.92 1.81
N PHE A 211 -3.20 -6.23 2.02
CA PHE A 211 -2.78 -7.37 2.84
C PHE A 211 -3.29 -7.23 4.29
N ASP A 212 -3.09 -6.07 4.93
CA ASP A 212 -3.52 -5.81 6.30
C ASP A 212 -5.02 -6.01 6.51
N ARG A 213 -5.82 -5.62 5.51
CA ARG A 213 -7.28 -5.77 5.50
C ARG A 213 -7.71 -7.23 5.42
N HIS A 214 -7.02 -8.04 4.61
CA HIS A 214 -7.35 -9.46 4.44
C HIS A 214 -6.76 -10.32 5.56
N PHE A 215 -5.58 -9.98 6.05
CA PHE A 215 -4.94 -10.64 7.19
C PHE A 215 -5.44 -10.04 8.51
N ASP A 216 -6.71 -10.24 8.79
CA ASP A 216 -7.45 -9.65 9.91
C ASP A 216 -7.09 -10.25 11.29
N ALA A 217 -7.79 -9.82 12.33
CA ALA A 217 -7.59 -10.31 13.70
C ALA A 217 -7.77 -11.83 13.84
N LYS A 218 -8.60 -12.45 13.01
CA LYS A 218 -8.82 -13.91 13.03
C LYS A 218 -7.55 -14.68 12.63
N TYR A 219 -6.87 -14.20 11.57
CA TYR A 219 -5.61 -14.82 11.14
C TYR A 219 -4.49 -14.60 12.15
N ARG A 220 -4.39 -13.38 12.74
CA ARG A 220 -3.42 -13.08 13.80
C ARG A 220 -3.61 -13.98 15.02
N GLN A 221 -4.85 -14.17 15.45
CA GLN A 221 -5.17 -15.10 16.55
C GLN A 221 -4.85 -16.57 16.19
N ALA A 222 -5.11 -16.98 14.93
CA ALA A 222 -4.75 -18.30 14.46
C ALA A 222 -3.23 -18.54 14.45
N CYS A 223 -2.42 -17.53 14.08
CA CYS A 223 -0.97 -17.59 14.21
C CYS A 223 -0.56 -17.81 15.66
N GLN A 224 -1.04 -16.99 16.59
CA GLN A 224 -0.76 -17.12 18.03
C GLN A 224 -1.13 -18.49 18.57
N LYS A 225 -2.32 -19.02 18.21
CA LYS A 225 -2.78 -20.34 18.62
C LYS A 225 -1.89 -21.48 18.12
N ASN A 226 -1.27 -21.30 16.94
CA ASN A 226 -0.35 -22.28 16.35
C ASN A 226 1.12 -22.04 16.76
N GLY A 227 1.42 -21.04 17.58
CA GLY A 227 2.79 -20.65 17.96
C GLY A 227 3.63 -20.22 16.77
N MET A 228 3.02 -19.53 15.79
CA MET A 228 3.66 -19.04 14.59
C MET A 228 3.63 -17.51 14.57
N THR A 229 4.67 -16.90 14.05
CA THR A 229 4.64 -15.48 13.69
C THR A 229 3.81 -15.27 12.41
N THR A 230 3.45 -14.02 12.10
CA THR A 230 2.83 -13.67 10.82
C THR A 230 3.73 -14.10 9.66
N ASP A 231 5.02 -13.83 9.76
CA ASP A 231 6.00 -14.14 8.72
C ASP A 231 6.15 -15.65 8.47
N GLU A 232 6.17 -16.46 9.52
CA GLU A 232 6.19 -17.92 9.39
C GLU A 232 4.95 -18.47 8.70
N ALA A 233 3.77 -17.91 9.01
CA ALA A 233 2.51 -18.33 8.37
C ALA A 233 2.49 -17.98 6.87
N VAL A 234 2.90 -16.76 6.51
CA VAL A 234 2.97 -16.29 5.11
C VAL A 234 4.05 -17.06 4.34
N THR A 235 5.20 -17.32 4.98
CA THR A 235 6.28 -18.11 4.37
C THR A 235 5.82 -19.53 4.05
N LEU A 236 5.20 -20.21 5.01
CA LEU A 236 4.68 -21.56 4.78
C LEU A 236 3.58 -21.56 3.71
N ALA A 237 2.69 -20.58 3.73
CA ALA A 237 1.64 -20.41 2.73
C ALA A 237 2.20 -20.26 1.31
N SER A 238 3.25 -19.44 1.15
CA SER A 238 3.90 -19.25 -0.14
C SER A 238 4.52 -20.54 -0.68
N MET A 239 5.08 -21.38 0.20
CA MET A 239 5.60 -22.68 -0.18
C MET A 239 4.48 -23.64 -0.61
N ILE A 240 3.37 -23.71 0.16
CA ILE A 240 2.20 -24.53 -0.17
C ILE A 240 1.67 -24.15 -1.57
N MET A 241 1.50 -22.87 -1.82
CA MET A 241 0.99 -22.35 -3.09
C MET A 241 1.90 -22.67 -4.28
N LYS A 242 3.21 -22.65 -4.09
CA LYS A 242 4.19 -22.94 -5.17
C LYS A 242 4.34 -24.44 -5.43
N GLU A 243 3.98 -25.31 -4.49
CA GLU A 243 4.04 -26.76 -4.66
C GLU A 243 2.71 -27.35 -5.15
N ALA A 244 1.58 -26.80 -4.71
CA ALA A 244 0.26 -27.29 -5.08
C ALA A 244 -0.25 -26.65 -6.37
N ARG A 245 -0.83 -27.43 -7.26
CA ARG A 245 -1.40 -26.93 -8.52
C ARG A 245 -2.89 -26.58 -8.42
N LYS A 246 -3.59 -27.24 -7.50
CA LYS A 246 -5.03 -27.06 -7.28
C LYS A 246 -5.28 -26.65 -5.84
N LEU A 247 -6.28 -25.82 -5.61
CA LEU A 247 -6.70 -25.40 -4.26
C LEU A 247 -7.01 -26.63 -3.36
N SER A 248 -7.57 -27.71 -3.94
CA SER A 248 -7.88 -28.95 -3.22
C SER A 248 -6.65 -29.68 -2.67
N ASP A 249 -5.44 -29.34 -3.14
CA ASP A 249 -4.20 -29.95 -2.68
C ASP A 249 -3.54 -29.18 -1.52
N TYR A 250 -3.90 -27.92 -1.31
CA TYR A 250 -3.33 -27.07 -0.26
C TYR A 250 -3.35 -27.73 1.13
N PRO A 251 -4.49 -28.29 1.62
CA PRO A 251 -4.52 -28.88 2.95
C PRO A 251 -3.61 -30.09 3.10
N LYS A 252 -3.47 -30.91 2.05
CA LYS A 252 -2.60 -32.11 2.07
C LYS A 252 -1.12 -31.75 1.94
N VAL A 253 -0.76 -30.81 1.05
CA VAL A 253 0.61 -30.30 0.92
C VAL A 253 1.06 -29.67 2.23
N SER A 254 0.19 -28.87 2.86
CA SER A 254 0.43 -28.32 4.19
C SER A 254 0.66 -29.39 5.24
N SER A 255 -0.14 -30.46 5.21
CA SER A 255 0.03 -31.62 6.10
C SER A 255 1.39 -32.31 5.89
N VAL A 256 1.84 -32.47 4.64
CA VAL A 256 3.19 -33.03 4.36
C VAL A 256 4.27 -32.15 4.97
N PHE A 257 4.20 -30.83 4.80
CA PHE A 257 5.18 -29.92 5.39
C PHE A 257 5.18 -29.98 6.91
N LYS A 258 4.01 -30.01 7.55
CA LYS A 258 3.90 -30.19 9.00
C LYS A 258 4.51 -31.53 9.48
N ASN A 259 4.25 -32.62 8.76
CA ASN A 259 4.81 -33.92 9.08
C ASN A 259 6.34 -33.93 8.94
N ARG A 260 6.90 -33.34 7.87
CA ARG A 260 8.34 -33.22 7.69
C ARG A 260 9.00 -32.37 8.77
N LYS A 261 8.42 -31.20 9.11
CA LYS A 261 8.89 -30.33 10.20
C LYS A 261 9.04 -31.10 11.52
N ASN A 262 8.08 -31.96 11.83
CA ASN A 262 8.03 -32.68 13.10
C ASN A 262 8.73 -34.05 13.07
N SER A 263 9.26 -34.47 11.93
CA SER A 263 9.87 -35.79 11.76
C SER A 263 11.38 -35.76 12.01
N ARG A 264 11.86 -36.64 12.89
CA ARG A 264 13.30 -36.86 13.10
C ARG A 264 14.02 -37.31 11.83
N ALA A 265 13.36 -38.13 11.00
CA ALA A 265 13.94 -38.61 9.72
C ALA A 265 14.23 -37.47 8.74
N PHE A 266 13.43 -36.42 8.75
CA PHE A 266 13.65 -35.22 7.93
C PHE A 266 14.52 -34.17 8.64
N GLY A 267 14.75 -34.30 9.94
CA GLY A 267 15.53 -33.36 10.73
C GLY A 267 14.98 -31.93 10.69
N GLY A 268 13.64 -31.78 10.60
CA GLY A 268 12.96 -30.50 10.51
C GLY A 268 13.05 -29.79 9.17
N ARG A 269 13.55 -30.47 8.12
CA ARG A 269 13.74 -29.90 6.77
C ARG A 269 12.49 -30.09 5.91
N TYR A 270 12.08 -29.03 5.21
CA TYR A 270 10.88 -29.07 4.36
C TYR A 270 11.12 -29.73 3.01
N GLN A 271 12.32 -29.66 2.45
CA GLN A 271 12.75 -30.26 1.17
C GLN A 271 11.84 -29.84 0.00
N SER A 272 11.67 -28.54 -0.18
CA SER A 272 10.88 -27.94 -1.26
C SER A 272 11.78 -27.41 -2.37
N ASP A 273 11.53 -27.86 -3.60
CA ASP A 273 12.23 -27.37 -4.79
C ASP A 273 11.92 -25.92 -5.08
N ALA A 274 10.68 -25.48 -4.74
CA ALA A 274 10.20 -24.13 -4.99
C ALA A 274 11.05 -23.07 -4.28
N THR A 275 11.58 -23.36 -3.09
CA THR A 275 12.41 -22.41 -2.36
C THR A 275 13.76 -22.13 -3.06
N LEU A 276 14.37 -23.14 -3.63
CA LEU A 276 15.59 -22.96 -4.44
C LEU A 276 15.29 -22.34 -5.81
N THR A 277 14.19 -22.72 -6.44
CA THR A 277 13.73 -22.12 -7.70
C THR A 277 13.57 -20.61 -7.55
N TYR A 278 12.95 -20.15 -6.45
CA TYR A 278 12.83 -18.73 -6.12
C TYR A 278 14.18 -18.04 -5.95
N ALA A 279 15.06 -18.63 -5.12
CA ALA A 279 16.37 -18.04 -4.82
C ALA A 279 17.29 -17.96 -6.04
N LEU A 280 17.26 -18.97 -6.89
CA LEU A 280 18.10 -19.06 -8.10
C LEU A 280 17.49 -18.31 -9.30
N SER A 281 16.23 -17.90 -9.23
CA SER A 281 15.48 -17.26 -10.31
C SER A 281 15.40 -18.10 -11.60
N ARG A 282 15.48 -19.43 -11.45
CA ARG A 282 15.37 -20.43 -12.51
C ARG A 282 14.87 -21.75 -11.94
N PRO A 283 14.33 -22.65 -12.75
CA PRO A 283 13.99 -24.00 -12.30
C PRO A 283 15.21 -24.70 -11.67
N MET A 284 14.95 -25.38 -10.56
CA MET A 284 15.98 -26.14 -9.84
C MET A 284 16.44 -27.36 -10.65
N VAL A 285 17.73 -27.68 -10.58
CA VAL A 285 18.30 -28.93 -11.06
C VAL A 285 18.95 -29.72 -9.92
N GLY A 286 19.19 -31.02 -10.10
CA GLY A 286 19.60 -31.91 -9.02
C GLY A 286 20.81 -31.45 -8.19
N GLY A 287 21.81 -30.84 -8.84
CA GLY A 287 23.01 -30.30 -8.18
C GLY A 287 22.77 -29.11 -7.27
N ASP A 288 21.67 -28.40 -7.45
CA ASP A 288 21.35 -27.22 -6.64
C ASP A 288 21.03 -27.56 -5.17
N LYS A 289 20.75 -28.82 -4.85
CA LYS A 289 20.55 -29.31 -3.47
C LYS A 289 21.78 -29.14 -2.59
N GLU A 290 22.96 -28.93 -3.18
CA GLU A 290 24.20 -28.64 -2.47
C GLU A 290 24.44 -27.14 -2.25
N SER A 291 23.57 -26.29 -2.79
CA SER A 291 23.66 -24.83 -2.65
C SER A 291 23.74 -24.38 -1.19
N LEU A 292 24.56 -23.37 -0.93
CA LEU A 292 24.66 -22.71 0.37
C LEU A 292 23.62 -21.60 0.57
N SER A 293 22.70 -21.43 -0.38
CA SER A 293 21.62 -20.46 -0.25
C SER A 293 20.84 -20.70 1.05
N PRO A 294 20.51 -19.66 1.84
CA PRO A 294 19.69 -19.79 3.04
C PRO A 294 18.25 -20.27 2.72
N TYR A 295 17.85 -20.23 1.44
CA TYR A 295 16.58 -20.78 0.96
C TYR A 295 16.63 -22.30 0.71
N ASN A 296 17.76 -22.95 0.94
CA ASN A 296 17.90 -24.40 0.71
C ASN A 296 17.27 -25.23 1.84
N THR A 297 16.00 -25.52 1.70
CA THR A 297 15.23 -26.34 2.65
C THR A 297 15.56 -27.85 2.61
N TYR A 298 16.46 -28.28 1.72
CA TYR A 298 17.09 -29.62 1.76
C TYR A 298 18.26 -29.67 2.74
N LYS A 299 18.97 -28.56 2.88
CA LYS A 299 20.18 -28.46 3.69
C LYS A 299 19.90 -27.93 5.09
N TYR A 300 19.10 -26.89 5.19
CA TYR A 300 18.79 -26.21 6.45
C TYR A 300 17.43 -26.61 6.98
N ALA A 301 17.33 -26.81 8.30
CA ALA A 301 16.08 -27.04 9.00
C ALA A 301 15.26 -25.77 9.14
N GLY A 302 13.94 -25.89 9.19
CA GLY A 302 13.04 -24.75 9.32
C GLY A 302 12.65 -24.11 7.99
N LEU A 303 11.90 -23.01 8.09
CA LEU A 303 11.44 -22.22 6.95
C LEU A 303 12.61 -21.44 6.31
N PRO A 304 12.51 -21.09 5.01
CA PRO A 304 13.45 -20.16 4.40
C PRO A 304 13.34 -18.77 5.04
N PRO A 305 14.28 -17.83 4.75
CA PRO A 305 14.31 -16.50 5.37
C PRO A 305 13.07 -15.65 5.11
N SER A 306 12.36 -15.90 4.00
CA SER A 306 11.18 -15.14 3.61
C SER A 306 10.18 -16.02 2.88
N PRO A 307 8.94 -15.52 2.68
CA PRO A 307 8.06 -16.04 1.64
C PRO A 307 8.76 -16.09 0.28
N ILE A 308 8.27 -16.93 -0.62
CA ILE A 308 8.81 -17.11 -1.97
C ILE A 308 7.84 -16.65 -3.07
N CYS A 309 6.72 -16.09 -2.66
CA CYS A 309 5.71 -15.39 -3.48
C CYS A 309 4.67 -14.76 -2.55
N CYS A 310 3.78 -13.94 -3.13
CA CYS A 310 2.60 -13.41 -2.44
C CYS A 310 1.47 -14.45 -2.48
N PRO A 311 1.16 -15.14 -1.35
CA PRO A 311 0.16 -16.19 -1.30
C PRO A 311 -1.26 -15.63 -1.23
N ASP A 312 -2.23 -16.43 -1.68
CA ASP A 312 -3.65 -16.19 -1.44
C ASP A 312 -4.07 -16.51 0.01
N MET A 313 -5.25 -16.06 0.40
CA MET A 313 -5.76 -16.28 1.75
C MET A 313 -6.11 -17.75 2.03
N ASN A 314 -6.36 -18.57 0.99
CA ASN A 314 -6.58 -20.00 1.15
C ASN A 314 -5.28 -20.69 1.56
N ALA A 315 -4.17 -20.37 0.89
CA ALA A 315 -2.86 -20.90 1.26
C ALA A 315 -2.49 -20.55 2.71
N ILE A 316 -2.75 -19.30 3.14
CA ILE A 316 -2.55 -18.86 4.53
C ILE A 316 -3.46 -19.67 5.49
N SER A 317 -4.73 -19.83 5.13
CA SER A 317 -5.66 -20.61 5.95
C SER A 317 -5.19 -22.05 6.14
N TYR A 318 -4.73 -22.70 5.08
CA TYR A 318 -4.24 -24.08 5.17
C TYR A 318 -2.83 -24.20 5.76
N ALA A 319 -2.00 -23.18 5.71
CA ALA A 319 -0.76 -23.12 6.49
C ALA A 319 -1.04 -23.18 8.00
N LEU A 320 -2.12 -22.52 8.44
CA LEU A 320 -2.54 -22.48 9.84
C LEU A 320 -3.41 -23.67 10.25
N CYS A 321 -4.13 -24.29 9.30
CA CYS A 321 -5.04 -25.40 9.57
C CYS A 321 -4.90 -26.52 8.51
N PRO A 322 -3.78 -27.29 8.53
CA PRO A 322 -3.55 -28.39 7.60
C PRO A 322 -4.47 -29.58 7.86
N ASP A 323 -4.65 -30.42 6.86
CA ASP A 323 -5.24 -31.76 7.04
C ASP A 323 -4.42 -32.61 8.03
N ARG A 324 -5.06 -33.59 8.61
CA ARG A 324 -4.39 -34.60 9.46
C ARG A 324 -4.14 -35.86 8.62
N THR A 325 -2.95 -35.92 8.01
CA THR A 325 -2.53 -37.09 7.24
C THR A 325 -1.22 -37.66 7.78
N ASN A 326 -0.82 -38.83 7.29
CA ASN A 326 0.48 -39.45 7.54
C ASN A 326 1.41 -39.34 6.32
N TYR A 327 1.13 -38.44 5.38
CA TYR A 327 1.94 -38.29 4.18
C TYR A 327 3.22 -37.48 4.47
N PHE A 328 4.32 -37.93 3.84
CA PHE A 328 5.62 -37.27 3.87
C PHE A 328 6.11 -36.87 2.47
N TYR A 329 5.48 -37.41 1.43
CA TYR A 329 5.90 -37.25 0.04
C TYR A 329 4.69 -36.95 -0.83
N PHE A 330 4.94 -36.18 -1.87
CA PHE A 330 4.02 -35.95 -2.97
C PHE A 330 4.77 -35.83 -4.29
N VAL A 331 4.10 -36.06 -5.39
CA VAL A 331 4.56 -35.80 -6.76
C VAL A 331 3.33 -35.51 -7.61
N SER A 332 3.44 -34.59 -8.57
CA SER A 332 2.34 -34.35 -9.52
C SER A 332 2.55 -35.23 -10.76
N ASP A 333 1.47 -35.80 -11.28
CA ASP A 333 1.44 -36.51 -12.54
C ASP A 333 1.35 -35.54 -13.74
N LYS A 334 1.31 -36.08 -14.97
CA LYS A 334 1.21 -35.34 -16.22
C LYS A 334 -0.09 -34.51 -16.34
N ASN A 335 -1.15 -34.93 -15.66
CA ASN A 335 -2.44 -34.25 -15.63
C ASN A 335 -2.50 -33.16 -14.54
N GLY A 336 -1.45 -33.08 -13.71
CA GLY A 336 -1.39 -32.18 -12.57
C GLY A 336 -2.09 -32.70 -11.32
N ASP A 337 -2.45 -34.00 -11.27
CA ASP A 337 -2.99 -34.63 -10.09
C ASP A 337 -1.89 -35.02 -9.12
N MET A 338 -2.11 -34.75 -7.82
CA MET A 338 -1.12 -35.00 -6.79
C MET A 338 -1.22 -36.41 -6.24
N LEU A 339 -0.12 -37.16 -6.27
CA LEU A 339 0.03 -38.48 -5.70
C LEU A 339 0.79 -38.41 -4.39
N TYR A 340 0.13 -38.73 -3.28
CA TYR A 340 0.68 -38.66 -1.93
C TYR A 340 1.22 -40.02 -1.45
N ALA A 341 2.24 -39.98 -0.59
CA ALA A 341 2.80 -41.21 -0.02
C ALA A 341 3.31 -40.96 1.43
N SER A 342 3.17 -42.01 2.26
CA SER A 342 3.67 -42.03 3.64
C SER A 342 5.09 -42.60 3.72
N THR A 343 5.52 -43.38 2.74
CA THR A 343 6.84 -44.03 2.70
C THR A 343 7.59 -43.66 1.42
N TYR A 344 8.90 -43.70 1.48
CA TYR A 344 9.74 -43.42 0.31
C TYR A 344 9.54 -44.46 -0.81
N ASP A 345 9.35 -45.71 -0.48
CA ASP A 345 9.10 -46.76 -1.51
C ASP A 345 7.82 -46.46 -2.28
N LYS A 346 6.74 -46.13 -1.55
CA LYS A 346 5.48 -45.72 -2.19
C LYS A 346 5.64 -44.44 -3.04
N HIS A 347 6.45 -43.50 -2.59
CA HIS A 347 6.78 -42.30 -3.37
C HIS A 347 7.50 -42.67 -4.68
N ARG A 348 8.46 -43.60 -4.64
CA ARG A 348 9.15 -44.10 -5.86
C ARG A 348 8.17 -44.73 -6.85
N GLU A 349 7.18 -45.50 -6.35
CA GLU A 349 6.10 -46.04 -7.19
C GLU A 349 5.26 -44.93 -7.81
N ASN A 350 4.91 -43.87 -7.02
CA ASN A 350 4.16 -42.73 -7.51
C ASN A 350 4.95 -41.96 -8.58
N ILE A 351 6.27 -41.77 -8.44
CA ILE A 351 7.11 -41.17 -9.45
C ILE A 351 7.06 -41.96 -10.77
N LYS A 352 7.14 -43.31 -10.71
CA LYS A 352 7.02 -44.15 -11.91
C LYS A 352 5.68 -43.97 -12.60
N LYS A 353 4.60 -43.94 -11.83
CA LYS A 353 3.23 -43.70 -12.33
C LYS A 353 3.12 -42.32 -12.96
N ALA A 354 3.59 -41.28 -12.29
CA ALA A 354 3.56 -39.89 -12.76
C ALA A 354 4.29 -39.72 -14.10
N ASN A 355 5.41 -40.44 -14.31
CA ASN A 355 6.19 -40.38 -15.54
C ASN A 355 5.63 -41.28 -16.67
N GLY A 356 4.54 -42.01 -16.42
CA GLY A 356 3.94 -42.89 -17.41
C GLY A 356 4.71 -44.20 -17.65
N SER A 357 5.65 -44.55 -16.78
CA SER A 357 6.38 -45.81 -16.78
C SER A 357 5.54 -46.84 -15.99
N VAL A 358 4.39 -47.27 -16.53
CA VAL A 358 3.67 -48.43 -16.04
C VAL A 358 4.28 -49.65 -16.73
N THR A 359 4.92 -50.51 -15.97
CA THR A 359 5.23 -51.87 -16.39
C THR A 359 3.95 -52.69 -16.34
#